data_9fe956dc6a8adf2102b427b5d7ea3edf
#
_entry.id   9fe956dc6a8adf2102b427b5d7ea3edf
#
_cell.length_a   1.000
_cell.length_b   1.000
_cell.length_c   1.000
_cell.angle_alpha   90.00
_cell.angle_beta   90.00
_cell.angle_gamma   90.00
#
_symmetry.space_group_name_H-M   'P 1'
#
loop_
_entity.id
_entity.type
_entity.pdbx_description
1 polymer ?
#
loop_
_entity_poly.entity_id
_entity_poly.type
_entity_poly.pdbx_seq_one_letter_code
_entity_poly.pdbx_strand_id
1 'polypeptide(L)'
;MLYFLSAFIIFMLFLIVQRDMRTSVKYLVSTVFFYALAILLMILYLSKDVRYYNILENYFQLPRTTWKTLMFLPISKEMLIRFMNLFSLLTIFFGCLFSLTYQNKNVANRVRSYRKVIGILLLVEFILYDPLTEKFLYIFFYPYIMDSGQYKLFLNVTHLLTMLINTIFILISILNLFQANRQIYSFPYFKYFAYGETFSYTLIMISYMVLFGQIPEHMIRYSKIAGYTSYTSLTLLSNTAVYMVFPYYLFFAALLMGASIIMLAIVSRKINNKDFTMSRQIDASNTTSKTFCHYMKNELLALQAEIQMLEVAPENQSEVAHITERCKNLYDRLDIIHRSTKTSKLTLESTNLEALLQKMTERMASDLKDCKVSIRTAGQIPEVMVDANYFEQAVHNIVTNAIDAMNNVPKERRHLIFTLRAIDHWIALSITDTGPGITQKNLPHIFDPFFSSQPIAEHWGIGLTMTYRIIKAHNGRITVESREGKGTTFRILLPNLAKLII
;
A
#
# COMPACT_ATOMS: atom_id res chain seq x y z
N MET A 1 -24.15 -2.54 -19.20
CA MET A 1 -23.56 -1.31 -18.68
C MET A 1 -24.17 -0.85 -17.36
N LEU A 2 -25.49 -0.88 -17.17
CA LEU A 2 -26.10 -0.61 -15.85
C LEU A 2 -25.51 -1.51 -14.76
N TYR A 3 -25.27 -2.80 -15.06
CA TYR A 3 -24.60 -3.75 -14.18
C TYR A 3 -23.14 -3.39 -13.90
N PHE A 4 -22.44 -2.81 -14.88
CA PHE A 4 -21.06 -2.33 -14.70
C PHE A 4 -21.03 -1.12 -13.76
N LEU A 5 -21.96 -0.18 -13.97
CA LEU A 5 -22.10 1.00 -13.12
C LEU A 5 -22.50 0.61 -11.68
N SER A 6 -23.43 -0.35 -11.54
CA SER A 6 -23.84 -0.84 -10.22
C SER A 6 -22.73 -1.60 -9.51
N ALA A 7 -22.00 -2.48 -10.19
CA ALA A 7 -20.82 -3.17 -9.63
C ALA A 7 -19.74 -2.15 -9.25
N PHE A 8 -19.58 -1.09 -10.02
CA PHE A 8 -18.65 -0.04 -9.76
C PHE A 8 -19.07 0.85 -8.58
N ILE A 9 -20.33 1.18 -8.42
CA ILE A 9 -20.88 1.88 -7.25
C ILE A 9 -20.73 1.03 -5.99
N ILE A 10 -21.02 -0.27 -6.06
CA ILE A 10 -20.83 -1.22 -4.97
C ILE A 10 -19.36 -1.30 -4.58
N PHE A 11 -18.44 -1.30 -5.56
CA PHE A 11 -17.01 -1.26 -5.32
C PHE A 11 -16.57 0.04 -4.63
N MET A 12 -17.09 1.18 -5.04
CA MET A 12 -16.84 2.46 -4.41
C MET A 12 -17.32 2.49 -2.97
N LEU A 13 -18.53 1.98 -2.71
CA LEU A 13 -19.07 1.85 -1.35
C LEU A 13 -18.21 0.93 -0.49
N PHE A 14 -17.73 -0.19 -1.03
CA PHE A 14 -16.82 -1.10 -0.32
C PHE A 14 -15.50 -0.43 0.05
N LEU A 15 -14.92 0.38 -0.84
CA LEU A 15 -13.70 1.14 -0.56
C LEU A 15 -13.92 2.27 0.44
N ILE A 16 -15.08 2.96 0.41
CA ILE A 16 -15.42 4.04 1.33
C ILE A 16 -15.63 3.49 2.76
N VAL A 17 -16.15 2.29 2.89
CA VAL A 17 -16.41 1.63 4.18
C VAL A 17 -15.12 1.16 4.87
N GLN A 18 -14.02 0.99 4.15
CA GLN A 18 -12.72 0.68 4.75
C GLN A 18 -12.08 1.94 5.36
N ARG A 19 -12.23 2.08 6.69
CA ARG A 19 -11.92 3.28 7.50
C ARG A 19 -10.45 3.73 7.48
N ASP A 20 -9.48 2.86 7.10
CA ASP A 20 -8.03 3.14 7.08
C ASP A 20 -7.44 3.14 5.66
N MET A 21 -8.04 3.94 4.78
CA MET A 21 -7.51 4.03 3.42
C MET A 21 -6.25 4.88 3.35
N ARG A 22 -5.23 4.34 2.68
CA ARG A 22 -4.04 5.07 2.26
C ARG A 22 -4.43 6.24 1.35
N THR A 23 -3.67 7.34 1.40
CA THR A 23 -3.91 8.51 0.54
C THR A 23 -3.87 8.14 -0.95
N SER A 24 -2.97 7.24 -1.36
CA SER A 24 -2.90 6.70 -2.72
C SER A 24 -4.20 6.01 -3.13
N VAL A 25 -4.78 5.19 -2.26
CA VAL A 25 -6.05 4.50 -2.53
C VAL A 25 -7.20 5.50 -2.67
N LYS A 26 -7.23 6.58 -1.86
CA LYS A 26 -8.23 7.65 -2.00
C LYS A 26 -8.17 8.29 -3.38
N TYR A 27 -6.98 8.55 -3.91
CA TYR A 27 -6.83 9.10 -5.26
C TYR A 27 -7.23 8.11 -6.35
N LEU A 28 -6.90 6.82 -6.20
CA LEU A 28 -7.36 5.79 -7.13
C LEU A 28 -8.90 5.72 -7.16
N VAL A 29 -9.53 5.73 -5.98
CA VAL A 29 -10.99 5.75 -5.83
C VAL A 29 -11.60 6.99 -6.49
N SER A 30 -11.00 8.17 -6.28
CA SER A 30 -11.45 9.40 -6.91
C SER A 30 -11.34 9.33 -8.43
N THR A 31 -10.24 8.78 -8.97
CA THR A 31 -10.05 8.54 -10.41
C THR A 31 -11.20 7.72 -10.99
N VAL A 32 -11.49 6.61 -10.34
CA VAL A 32 -12.54 5.68 -10.74
C VAL A 32 -13.93 6.33 -10.66
N PHE A 33 -14.20 7.09 -9.61
CA PHE A 33 -15.46 7.81 -9.41
C PHE A 33 -15.71 8.86 -10.50
N PHE A 34 -14.74 9.73 -10.78
CA PHE A 34 -14.89 10.75 -11.82
C PHE A 34 -14.98 10.15 -13.21
N TYR A 35 -14.26 9.06 -13.47
CA TYR A 35 -14.39 8.31 -14.71
C TYR A 35 -15.82 7.78 -14.93
N ALA A 36 -16.44 7.21 -13.90
CA ALA A 36 -17.82 6.74 -13.97
C ALA A 36 -18.82 7.89 -14.21
N LEU A 37 -18.64 9.01 -13.52
CA LEU A 37 -19.47 10.19 -13.75
C LEU A 37 -19.32 10.73 -15.17
N ALA A 38 -18.10 10.74 -15.71
CA ALA A 38 -17.86 11.15 -17.09
C ALA A 38 -18.61 10.24 -18.10
N ILE A 39 -18.54 8.90 -17.89
CA ILE A 39 -19.30 7.94 -18.72
C ILE A 39 -20.80 8.17 -18.61
N LEU A 40 -21.32 8.37 -17.41
CA LEU A 40 -22.76 8.62 -17.20
C LEU A 40 -23.21 9.88 -17.94
N LEU A 41 -22.44 10.96 -17.85
CA LEU A 41 -22.73 12.19 -18.57
C LEU A 41 -22.61 12.03 -20.09
N MET A 42 -21.67 11.22 -20.57
CA MET A 42 -21.57 10.87 -21.99
C MET A 42 -22.84 10.14 -22.48
N ILE A 43 -23.35 9.18 -21.72
CA ILE A 43 -24.61 8.49 -22.05
C ILE A 43 -25.77 9.47 -22.06
N LEU A 44 -25.88 10.37 -21.09
CA LEU A 44 -26.89 11.39 -21.03
C LEU A 44 -26.79 12.35 -22.22
N TYR A 45 -25.59 12.77 -22.61
CA TYR A 45 -25.36 13.61 -23.77
C TYR A 45 -25.81 12.93 -25.07
N LEU A 46 -25.36 11.69 -25.29
CA LEU A 46 -25.74 10.90 -26.46
C LEU A 46 -27.24 10.64 -26.52
N SER A 47 -27.90 10.49 -25.36
CA SER A 47 -29.36 10.27 -25.31
C SER A 47 -30.18 11.47 -25.76
N LYS A 48 -29.60 12.69 -25.82
CA LYS A 48 -30.29 13.90 -26.30
C LYS A 48 -30.47 13.99 -27.79
N ASP A 49 -29.97 13.03 -28.57
CA ASP A 49 -30.08 13.02 -30.01
C ASP A 49 -30.43 11.64 -30.53
N VAL A 50 -31.50 11.58 -31.36
CA VAL A 50 -32.03 10.33 -31.95
C VAL A 50 -30.96 9.58 -32.76
N ARG A 51 -30.04 10.31 -33.40
CA ARG A 51 -28.97 9.74 -34.23
C ARG A 51 -28.03 8.81 -33.48
N TYR A 52 -27.89 9.01 -32.18
CA TYR A 52 -27.00 8.17 -31.34
C TYR A 52 -27.72 7.01 -30.67
N TYR A 53 -29.02 6.79 -30.95
CA TYR A 53 -29.76 5.68 -30.35
C TYR A 53 -29.09 4.32 -30.61
N ASN A 54 -28.68 4.05 -31.84
CA ASN A 54 -27.99 2.80 -32.18
C ASN A 54 -26.69 2.61 -31.42
N ILE A 55 -25.95 3.69 -31.15
CA ILE A 55 -24.73 3.65 -30.30
C ILE A 55 -25.11 3.30 -28.88
N LEU A 56 -26.14 3.95 -28.33
CA LEU A 56 -26.58 3.68 -26.96
C LEU A 56 -27.12 2.26 -26.78
N GLU A 57 -27.86 1.74 -27.73
CA GLU A 57 -28.37 0.38 -27.71
C GLU A 57 -27.23 -0.65 -27.79
N ASN A 58 -26.33 -0.51 -28.75
CA ASN A 58 -25.34 -1.50 -29.06
C ASN A 58 -24.11 -1.46 -28.11
N TYR A 59 -23.61 -0.26 -27.74
CA TYR A 59 -22.46 -0.15 -26.85
C TYR A 59 -22.82 -0.16 -25.36
N PHE A 60 -23.97 0.42 -25.02
CA PHE A 60 -24.35 0.61 -23.63
C PHE A 60 -25.56 -0.26 -23.25
N GLN A 61 -26.08 -1.05 -24.19
CA GLN A 61 -27.26 -1.91 -23.98
C GLN A 61 -28.40 -1.15 -23.29
N LEU A 62 -28.65 0.08 -23.73
CA LEU A 62 -29.64 0.95 -23.14
C LEU A 62 -31.02 0.65 -23.72
N PRO A 63 -32.02 0.21 -22.93
CA PRO A 63 -33.35 -0.07 -23.40
C PRO A 63 -34.03 1.20 -23.99
N ARG A 64 -34.86 1.02 -25.03
CA ARG A 64 -35.56 2.13 -25.69
C ARG A 64 -36.41 2.96 -24.75
N THR A 65 -37.03 2.32 -23.76
CA THR A 65 -37.82 3.01 -22.72
C THR A 65 -36.94 3.93 -21.86
N THR A 66 -35.82 3.45 -21.40
CA THR A 66 -34.85 4.22 -20.62
C THR A 66 -34.24 5.35 -21.43
N TRP A 67 -33.91 5.10 -22.73
CA TRP A 67 -33.43 6.13 -23.63
C TRP A 67 -34.45 7.29 -23.79
N LYS A 68 -35.73 7.00 -24.01
CA LYS A 68 -36.78 8.03 -24.09
C LYS A 68 -36.84 8.88 -22.80
N THR A 69 -36.77 8.26 -21.62
CA THR A 69 -36.79 8.98 -20.36
C THR A 69 -35.58 9.93 -20.24
N LEU A 70 -34.38 9.46 -20.60
CA LEU A 70 -33.16 10.27 -20.57
C LEU A 70 -33.18 11.41 -21.59
N MET A 71 -33.79 11.20 -22.77
CA MET A 71 -33.92 12.21 -23.81
C MET A 71 -34.71 13.43 -23.31
N PHE A 72 -35.79 13.22 -22.56
CA PHE A 72 -36.67 14.28 -22.08
C PHE A 72 -36.25 14.93 -20.77
N LEU A 73 -35.15 14.51 -20.15
CA LEU A 73 -34.64 15.19 -18.95
C LEU A 73 -34.35 16.67 -19.24
N PRO A 74 -34.73 17.63 -18.37
CA PRO A 74 -34.57 19.05 -18.61
C PRO A 74 -33.11 19.53 -18.32
N ILE A 75 -32.13 18.90 -18.98
CA ILE A 75 -30.70 19.22 -18.86
C ILE A 75 -30.21 19.71 -20.22
N SER A 76 -29.56 20.87 -20.26
CA SER A 76 -29.01 21.43 -21.49
C SER A 76 -27.79 20.65 -21.98
N LYS A 77 -27.59 20.54 -23.29
CA LYS A 77 -26.43 19.89 -23.90
C LYS A 77 -25.12 20.58 -23.47
N GLU A 78 -25.12 21.91 -23.38
CA GLU A 78 -23.95 22.70 -22.94
C GLU A 78 -23.51 22.35 -21.52
N MET A 79 -24.48 22.20 -20.59
CA MET A 79 -24.23 21.81 -19.23
C MET A 79 -23.64 20.39 -19.15
N LEU A 80 -24.18 19.46 -19.95
CA LEU A 80 -23.64 18.09 -20.03
C LEU A 80 -22.20 18.06 -20.52
N ILE A 81 -21.87 18.85 -21.56
CA ILE A 81 -20.50 18.97 -22.10
C ILE A 81 -19.55 19.48 -21.01
N ARG A 82 -19.91 20.54 -20.28
CA ARG A 82 -19.07 21.11 -19.22
C ARG A 82 -18.75 20.09 -18.13
N PHE A 83 -19.77 19.47 -17.58
CA PHE A 83 -19.56 18.49 -16.51
C PHE A 83 -18.83 17.25 -16.99
N MET A 84 -19.09 16.79 -18.21
CA MET A 84 -18.37 15.67 -18.79
C MET A 84 -16.87 15.99 -18.96
N ASN A 85 -16.54 17.16 -19.52
CA ASN A 85 -15.16 17.61 -19.63
C ASN A 85 -14.50 17.77 -18.25
N LEU A 86 -15.20 18.38 -17.29
CA LEU A 86 -14.70 18.51 -15.93
C LEU A 86 -14.36 17.15 -15.32
N PHE A 87 -15.26 16.18 -15.37
CA PHE A 87 -15.04 14.89 -14.75
C PHE A 87 -14.03 14.03 -15.52
N SER A 88 -13.95 14.15 -16.84
CA SER A 88 -12.91 13.49 -17.62
C SER A 88 -11.51 14.01 -17.25
N LEU A 89 -11.33 15.32 -17.11
CA LEU A 89 -10.07 15.94 -16.71
C LEU A 89 -9.72 15.64 -15.24
N LEU A 90 -10.72 15.61 -14.34
CA LEU A 90 -10.53 15.18 -12.96
C LEU A 90 -10.06 13.71 -12.86
N THR A 91 -10.50 12.85 -13.80
CA THR A 91 -10.01 11.49 -13.90
C THR A 91 -8.49 11.45 -14.13
N ILE A 92 -7.98 12.23 -15.08
CA ILE A 92 -6.52 12.35 -15.32
C ILE A 92 -5.83 12.95 -14.10
N PHE A 93 -6.39 14.04 -13.54
CA PHE A 93 -5.79 14.73 -12.39
C PHE A 93 -5.58 13.80 -11.19
N PHE A 94 -6.63 13.10 -10.76
CA PHE A 94 -6.53 12.18 -9.64
C PHE A 94 -5.69 10.94 -9.98
N GLY A 95 -5.70 10.48 -11.23
CA GLY A 95 -4.83 9.42 -11.71
C GLY A 95 -3.34 9.78 -11.62
N CYS A 96 -2.98 10.99 -12.01
CA CYS A 96 -1.62 11.51 -11.84
C CYS A 96 -1.24 11.62 -10.36
N LEU A 97 -2.15 12.13 -9.51
CA LEU A 97 -1.90 12.22 -8.07
C LEU A 97 -1.74 10.83 -7.44
N PHE A 98 -2.51 9.84 -7.87
CA PHE A 98 -2.33 8.46 -7.45
C PHE A 98 -0.91 7.97 -7.74
N SER A 99 -0.43 8.11 -8.98
CA SER A 99 0.91 7.65 -9.36
C SER A 99 2.03 8.38 -8.62
N LEU A 100 1.88 9.69 -8.40
CA LEU A 100 2.85 10.51 -7.68
C LEU A 100 2.92 10.20 -6.19
N THR A 101 1.78 9.89 -5.57
CA THR A 101 1.74 9.50 -4.14
C THR A 101 2.23 8.08 -3.90
N TYR A 102 2.26 7.26 -4.95
CA TYR A 102 2.79 5.91 -4.91
C TYR A 102 4.32 5.87 -4.87
N GLN A 103 4.98 6.84 -5.52
CA GLN A 103 6.42 7.05 -5.44
C GLN A 103 6.81 7.69 -4.10
N ASN A 104 7.74 7.06 -3.39
CA ASN A 104 8.19 7.46 -2.06
C ASN A 104 9.11 8.71 -2.09
N LYS A 105 8.86 9.68 -1.25
CA LYS A 105 9.57 10.24 -0.13
C LYS A 105 10.28 11.57 -0.11
N ASN A 106 10.98 12.03 -1.00
CA ASN A 106 11.51 13.42 -0.94
C ASN A 106 10.68 14.34 -1.82
N VAL A 107 9.49 13.90 -2.10
CA VAL A 107 8.62 14.37 -3.17
C VAL A 107 7.53 15.31 -2.65
N ALA A 108 7.36 15.51 -1.32
CA ALA A 108 6.27 16.37 -0.84
C ALA A 108 6.30 17.75 -1.53
N ASN A 109 7.46 18.38 -1.64
CA ASN A 109 7.59 19.64 -2.36
C ASN A 109 7.49 19.46 -3.89
N ARG A 110 8.05 18.39 -4.45
CA ARG A 110 7.91 18.07 -5.88
C ARG A 110 6.46 17.70 -6.22
N VAL A 111 5.79 16.87 -5.43
CA VAL A 111 4.36 16.54 -5.60
C VAL A 111 3.50 17.80 -5.54
N ARG A 112 3.80 18.72 -4.61
CA ARG A 112 3.10 20.00 -4.52
C ARG A 112 3.28 20.85 -5.79
N SER A 113 4.50 20.90 -6.34
CA SER A 113 4.79 21.60 -7.59
C SER A 113 4.11 20.92 -8.79
N TYR A 114 4.27 19.60 -8.95
CA TYR A 114 3.64 18.86 -10.05
C TYR A 114 2.11 18.94 -9.98
N ARG A 115 1.50 18.86 -8.80
CA ARG A 115 0.06 19.02 -8.62
C ARG A 115 -0.42 20.38 -9.14
N LYS A 116 0.34 21.46 -8.87
CA LYS A 116 0.00 22.80 -9.39
C LYS A 116 0.10 22.85 -10.90
N VAL A 117 1.19 22.34 -11.48
CA VAL A 117 1.42 22.35 -12.93
C VAL A 117 0.35 21.55 -13.66
N ILE A 118 0.09 20.32 -13.22
CA ILE A 118 -0.97 19.46 -13.81
C ILE A 118 -2.32 20.16 -13.68
N GLY A 119 -2.64 20.70 -12.50
CA GLY A 119 -3.92 21.38 -12.26
C GLY A 119 -4.10 22.62 -13.15
N ILE A 120 -3.05 23.42 -13.37
CA ILE A 120 -3.09 24.59 -14.25
C ILE A 120 -3.30 24.16 -15.71
N LEU A 121 -2.56 23.16 -16.20
CA LEU A 121 -2.69 22.67 -17.57
C LEU A 121 -4.08 22.11 -17.86
N LEU A 122 -4.62 21.29 -16.94
CA LEU A 122 -5.98 20.76 -17.08
C LEU A 122 -7.07 21.84 -16.94
N LEU A 123 -6.81 22.89 -16.12
CA LEU A 123 -7.71 24.03 -16.02
C LEU A 123 -7.74 24.83 -17.33
N VAL A 124 -6.57 25.06 -17.94
CA VAL A 124 -6.47 25.72 -19.26
C VAL A 124 -7.23 24.91 -20.31
N GLU A 125 -7.05 23.57 -20.30
CA GLU A 125 -7.79 22.68 -21.20
C GLU A 125 -9.31 22.77 -20.96
N PHE A 126 -9.76 22.76 -19.70
CA PHE A 126 -11.17 22.90 -19.34
C PHE A 126 -11.75 24.22 -19.89
N ILE A 127 -11.03 25.34 -19.78
CA ILE A 127 -11.47 26.64 -20.29
C ILE A 127 -11.49 26.66 -21.82
N LEU A 128 -10.48 26.10 -22.48
CA LEU A 128 -10.41 26.04 -23.93
C LEU A 128 -11.57 25.26 -24.55
N TYR A 129 -12.01 24.19 -23.88
CA TYR A 129 -13.08 23.32 -24.34
C TYR A 129 -14.45 23.64 -23.70
N ASP A 130 -14.61 24.80 -23.06
CA ASP A 130 -15.93 25.28 -22.64
C ASP A 130 -16.74 25.80 -23.85
N PRO A 131 -18.01 25.43 -23.99
CA PRO A 131 -18.85 25.86 -25.13
C PRO A 131 -18.99 27.38 -25.28
N LEU A 132 -18.91 28.16 -24.20
CA LEU A 132 -18.94 29.62 -24.25
C LEU A 132 -17.61 30.18 -24.76
N THR A 133 -16.49 29.62 -24.31
CA THR A 133 -15.14 30.03 -24.75
C THR A 133 -14.99 29.75 -26.26
N GLU A 134 -15.42 28.58 -26.72
CA GLU A 134 -15.36 28.25 -28.13
C GLU A 134 -16.22 29.20 -28.97
N LYS A 135 -17.43 29.53 -28.52
CA LYS A 135 -18.28 30.52 -29.15
C LYS A 135 -17.61 31.88 -29.21
N PHE A 136 -16.96 32.32 -28.12
CA PHE A 136 -16.24 33.60 -28.08
C PHE A 136 -15.04 33.61 -29.02
N LEU A 137 -14.24 32.54 -29.04
CA LEU A 137 -13.13 32.39 -29.94
C LEU A 137 -13.56 32.41 -31.41
N TYR A 138 -14.64 31.72 -31.73
CA TYR A 138 -15.20 31.75 -33.09
C TYR A 138 -15.60 33.17 -33.51
N ILE A 139 -16.36 33.91 -32.67
CA ILE A 139 -16.78 35.28 -32.96
C ILE A 139 -15.60 36.23 -33.10
N PHE A 140 -14.58 36.08 -32.24
CA PHE A 140 -13.39 36.92 -32.26
C PHE A 140 -12.52 36.69 -33.47
N PHE A 141 -12.31 35.45 -33.88
CA PHE A 141 -11.46 35.11 -35.02
C PHE A 141 -12.15 35.16 -36.36
N TYR A 142 -13.49 35.03 -36.39
CA TYR A 142 -14.26 35.01 -37.65
C TYR A 142 -14.02 36.22 -38.56
N PRO A 143 -13.93 37.48 -38.07
CA PRO A 143 -13.64 38.65 -38.92
C PRO A 143 -12.24 38.67 -39.53
N TYR A 144 -11.29 38.01 -38.89
CA TYR A 144 -9.88 38.00 -39.31
C TYR A 144 -9.51 36.75 -40.12
N ILE A 145 -10.24 35.68 -39.95
CA ILE A 145 -10.03 34.40 -40.61
C ILE A 145 -11.18 34.18 -41.60
N MET A 146 -11.18 34.96 -42.64
CA MET A 146 -12.11 34.77 -43.78
C MET A 146 -11.92 33.44 -44.51
N ASP A 147 -10.79 32.74 -44.22
CA ASP A 147 -10.51 31.42 -44.74
C ASP A 147 -10.82 30.35 -43.68
N SER A 148 -11.90 29.60 -43.90
CA SER A 148 -12.34 28.50 -43.04
C SER A 148 -11.23 27.43 -42.77
N GLY A 149 -10.21 27.39 -43.61
CA GLY A 149 -9.08 26.48 -43.51
C GLY A 149 -8.17 26.79 -42.33
N GLN A 150 -7.86 28.04 -42.04
CA GLN A 150 -6.94 28.45 -40.98
C GLN A 150 -7.55 28.22 -39.59
N TYR A 151 -8.82 28.52 -39.41
CA TYR A 151 -9.53 28.23 -38.16
C TYR A 151 -9.61 26.73 -37.88
N LYS A 152 -9.90 25.93 -38.91
CA LYS A 152 -9.91 24.48 -38.83
C LYS A 152 -8.51 23.93 -38.44
N LEU A 153 -7.47 24.50 -39.05
CA LEU A 153 -6.07 24.13 -38.69
C LEU A 153 -5.77 24.46 -37.24
N PHE A 154 -6.12 25.65 -36.74
CA PHE A 154 -5.98 26.04 -35.35
C PHE A 154 -6.66 25.05 -34.40
N LEU A 155 -7.91 24.70 -34.67
CA LEU A 155 -8.65 23.73 -33.87
C LEU A 155 -7.99 22.33 -33.89
N ASN A 156 -7.52 21.88 -35.05
CA ASN A 156 -6.86 20.57 -35.16
C ASN A 156 -5.52 20.53 -34.42
N VAL A 157 -4.73 21.61 -34.50
CA VAL A 157 -3.46 21.74 -33.76
C VAL A 157 -3.71 21.76 -32.25
N THR A 158 -4.69 22.53 -31.79
CA THR A 158 -5.04 22.61 -30.37
C THR A 158 -5.48 21.24 -29.85
N HIS A 159 -6.31 20.52 -30.62
CA HIS A 159 -6.74 19.17 -30.26
C HIS A 159 -5.57 18.19 -30.21
N LEU A 160 -4.69 18.20 -31.19
CA LEU A 160 -3.52 17.33 -31.22
C LEU A 160 -2.62 17.57 -29.99
N LEU A 161 -2.41 18.85 -29.64
CA LEU A 161 -1.60 19.22 -28.47
C LEU A 161 -2.24 18.71 -27.16
N THR A 162 -3.53 18.92 -26.95
CA THR A 162 -4.22 18.44 -25.73
C THR A 162 -4.23 16.92 -25.65
N MET A 163 -4.46 16.23 -26.76
CA MET A 163 -4.41 14.77 -26.82
C MET A 163 -3.01 14.25 -26.48
N LEU A 164 -1.95 14.89 -26.99
CA LEU A 164 -0.57 14.53 -26.68
C LEU A 164 -0.24 14.78 -25.21
N ILE A 165 -0.64 15.92 -24.64
CA ILE A 165 -0.42 16.25 -23.23
C ILE A 165 -1.09 15.21 -22.32
N ASN A 166 -2.36 14.90 -22.56
CA ASN A 166 -3.12 13.92 -21.79
C ASN A 166 -2.52 12.50 -21.89
N THR A 167 -2.11 12.11 -23.10
CA THR A 167 -1.44 10.83 -23.32
C THR A 167 -0.11 10.76 -22.58
N ILE A 168 0.69 11.83 -22.60
CA ILE A 168 1.96 11.92 -21.87
C ILE A 168 1.72 11.81 -20.36
N PHE A 169 0.70 12.50 -19.81
CA PHE A 169 0.36 12.39 -18.39
C PHE A 169 -0.02 10.96 -17.98
N ILE A 170 -0.82 10.29 -18.80
CA ILE A 170 -1.22 8.90 -18.56
C ILE A 170 -0.01 7.97 -18.63
N LEU A 171 0.84 8.08 -19.65
CA LEU A 171 2.03 7.26 -19.82
C LEU A 171 3.03 7.46 -18.67
N ILE A 172 3.32 8.71 -18.30
CA ILE A 172 4.19 9.02 -17.16
C ILE A 172 3.62 8.41 -15.87
N SER A 173 2.31 8.49 -15.67
CA SER A 173 1.65 7.91 -14.49
C SER A 173 1.81 6.40 -14.42
N ILE A 174 1.64 5.71 -15.54
CA ILE A 174 1.81 4.25 -15.63
C ILE A 174 3.29 3.87 -15.41
N LEU A 175 4.23 4.58 -16.04
CA LEU A 175 5.66 4.33 -15.87
C LEU A 175 6.12 4.53 -14.42
N ASN A 176 5.63 5.60 -13.77
CA ASN A 176 5.90 5.87 -12.36
C ASN A 176 5.44 4.72 -11.45
N LEU A 177 4.27 4.15 -11.71
CA LEU A 177 3.76 3.00 -10.95
C LEU A 177 4.61 1.75 -11.17
N PHE A 178 5.03 1.47 -12.41
CA PHE A 178 5.93 0.35 -12.69
C PHE A 178 7.30 0.52 -12.02
N GLN A 179 7.86 1.72 -12.01
CA GLN A 179 9.12 1.99 -11.31
C GLN A 179 8.98 1.84 -9.80
N ALA A 180 7.89 2.36 -9.22
CA ALA A 180 7.60 2.19 -7.79
C ALA A 180 7.46 0.72 -7.41
N ASN A 181 6.78 -0.09 -8.22
CA ASN A 181 6.63 -1.52 -7.97
C ASN A 181 7.97 -2.26 -7.97
N ARG A 182 8.91 -1.92 -8.87
CA ARG A 182 10.25 -2.52 -8.85
C ARG A 182 10.98 -2.31 -7.53
N GLN A 183 10.74 -1.19 -6.83
CA GLN A 183 11.35 -0.90 -5.52
C GLN A 183 10.69 -1.69 -4.38
N ILE A 184 9.43 -2.12 -4.54
CA ILE A 184 8.65 -2.84 -3.53
C ILE A 184 8.93 -4.36 -3.57
N TYR A 185 9.68 -4.86 -4.53
CA TYR A 185 10.00 -6.30 -4.70
C TYR A 185 10.56 -7.00 -3.45
N SER A 186 11.13 -6.24 -2.52
CA SER A 186 11.70 -6.78 -1.28
C SER A 186 10.63 -7.28 -0.27
N PHE A 187 9.34 -7.01 -0.50
CA PHE A 187 8.26 -7.33 0.45
C PHE A 187 7.13 -8.10 -0.23
N PRO A 188 7.10 -9.45 -0.14
CA PRO A 188 6.14 -10.28 -0.89
C PRO A 188 4.67 -9.93 -0.61
N TYR A 189 4.31 -9.54 0.62
CA TYR A 189 2.94 -9.15 0.97
C TYR A 189 2.47 -7.88 0.27
N PHE A 190 3.35 -6.87 0.14
CA PHE A 190 3.03 -5.62 -0.53
C PHE A 190 3.07 -5.74 -2.06
N LYS A 191 3.83 -6.70 -2.58
CA LYS A 191 3.97 -6.95 -3.99
C LYS A 191 2.62 -7.22 -4.68
N TYR A 192 1.85 -8.16 -4.15
CA TYR A 192 0.54 -8.52 -4.73
C TYR A 192 -0.45 -7.35 -4.67
N PHE A 193 -0.43 -6.59 -3.58
CA PHE A 193 -1.26 -5.40 -3.43
C PHE A 193 -0.88 -4.33 -4.47
N ALA A 194 0.41 -4.02 -4.58
CA ALA A 194 0.94 -3.03 -5.51
C ALA A 194 0.63 -3.36 -6.97
N TYR A 195 0.77 -4.63 -7.36
CA TYR A 195 0.42 -5.07 -8.72
C TYR A 195 -1.08 -4.97 -8.98
N GLY A 196 -1.93 -5.32 -8.03
CA GLY A 196 -3.39 -5.20 -8.17
C GLY A 196 -3.82 -3.75 -8.39
N GLU A 197 -3.29 -2.80 -7.60
CA GLU A 197 -3.58 -1.37 -7.77
C GLU A 197 -3.09 -0.85 -9.14
N THR A 198 -1.85 -1.19 -9.52
CA THR A 198 -1.27 -0.76 -10.81
C THR A 198 -2.04 -1.33 -11.99
N PHE A 199 -2.44 -2.59 -11.91
CA PHE A 199 -3.21 -3.24 -12.96
C PHE A 199 -4.60 -2.61 -13.11
N SER A 200 -5.31 -2.38 -12.01
CA SER A 200 -6.62 -1.72 -12.02
C SER A 200 -6.53 -0.30 -12.60
N TYR A 201 -5.51 0.46 -12.20
CA TYR A 201 -5.26 1.79 -12.73
C TYR A 201 -4.99 1.78 -14.25
N THR A 202 -4.13 0.87 -14.71
CA THR A 202 -3.77 0.75 -16.13
C THR A 202 -4.99 0.43 -16.98
N LEU A 203 -5.86 -0.48 -16.53
CA LEU A 203 -7.12 -0.80 -17.21
C LEU A 203 -8.05 0.40 -17.33
N ILE A 204 -8.20 1.18 -16.25
CA ILE A 204 -9.02 2.39 -16.24
C ILE A 204 -8.47 3.40 -17.25
N MET A 205 -7.15 3.62 -17.27
CA MET A 205 -6.53 4.60 -18.17
C MET A 205 -6.60 4.16 -19.62
N ILE A 206 -6.46 2.88 -19.95
CA ILE A 206 -6.68 2.35 -21.30
C ILE A 206 -8.14 2.56 -21.72
N SER A 207 -9.08 2.21 -20.84
CA SER A 207 -10.52 2.43 -21.10
C SER A 207 -10.85 3.92 -21.27
N TYR A 208 -10.21 4.78 -20.46
CA TYR A 208 -10.33 6.24 -20.61
C TYR A 208 -9.81 6.72 -21.98
N MET A 209 -8.63 6.27 -22.42
CA MET A 209 -8.07 6.66 -23.71
C MET A 209 -8.97 6.23 -24.87
N VAL A 210 -9.57 5.06 -24.80
CA VAL A 210 -10.49 4.57 -25.83
C VAL A 210 -11.77 5.40 -25.87
N LEU A 211 -12.35 5.76 -24.72
CA LEU A 211 -13.63 6.48 -24.66
C LEU A 211 -13.46 7.99 -24.79
N PHE A 212 -12.48 8.58 -24.13
CA PHE A 212 -12.33 10.03 -23.99
C PHE A 212 -11.12 10.62 -24.72
N GLY A 213 -10.20 9.81 -25.23
CA GLY A 213 -9.00 10.31 -25.91
C GLY A 213 -9.28 11.15 -27.15
N GLN A 214 -10.42 10.94 -27.79
CA GLN A 214 -10.84 11.71 -28.99
C GLN A 214 -12.12 12.52 -28.77
N ILE A 215 -12.79 12.37 -27.64
CA ILE A 215 -14.13 12.94 -27.39
C ILE A 215 -14.14 14.46 -27.22
N PRO A 216 -13.19 15.13 -26.54
CA PRO A 216 -13.26 16.58 -26.36
C PRO A 216 -13.44 17.33 -27.68
N GLU A 217 -12.73 16.94 -28.73
CA GLU A 217 -12.86 17.56 -30.03
C GLU A 217 -14.26 17.42 -30.66
N HIS A 218 -14.80 16.21 -30.55
CA HIS A 218 -16.04 15.89 -31.27
C HIS A 218 -17.33 16.38 -30.60
N MET A 219 -17.27 16.61 -29.27
CA MET A 219 -18.43 17.03 -28.50
C MET A 219 -18.54 18.55 -28.35
N ILE A 220 -17.45 19.28 -28.44
CA ILE A 220 -17.42 20.72 -28.17
C ILE A 220 -17.74 21.53 -29.43
N ARG A 221 -17.50 20.98 -30.59
CA ARG A 221 -17.80 21.64 -31.89
C ARG A 221 -19.31 21.75 -32.18
N TYR A 222 -20.12 21.91 -31.15
CA TYR A 222 -21.52 22.30 -31.30
C TYR A 222 -21.62 23.82 -31.45
N SER A 223 -21.22 24.34 -32.61
CA SER A 223 -21.51 25.72 -32.96
C SER A 223 -22.92 25.85 -33.51
N LYS A 224 -23.81 26.41 -32.73
CA LYS A 224 -25.13 26.89 -33.20
C LYS A 224 -25.01 28.00 -34.26
N ILE A 225 -23.82 28.63 -34.36
CA ILE A 225 -23.64 29.87 -35.09
C ILE A 225 -23.58 29.66 -36.61
N ALA A 226 -23.02 28.54 -37.06
CA ALA A 226 -22.79 28.32 -38.49
C ALA A 226 -23.75 27.33 -39.18
N GLY A 227 -24.82 26.89 -38.52
CA GLY A 227 -25.65 25.82 -39.08
C GLY A 227 -24.91 24.49 -39.23
N TYR A 228 -23.67 24.42 -38.76
CA TYR A 228 -22.85 23.21 -38.75
C TYR A 228 -23.34 22.28 -37.65
N THR A 229 -24.39 21.58 -37.96
CA THR A 229 -24.77 20.35 -37.25
C THR A 229 -23.85 19.18 -37.63
N SER A 230 -22.68 19.44 -38.17
CA SER A 230 -21.71 18.40 -38.40
C SER A 230 -21.05 18.04 -37.06
N TYR A 231 -21.78 17.29 -36.26
CA TYR A 231 -21.13 16.33 -35.37
C TYR A 231 -20.21 15.51 -36.28
N THR A 232 -18.94 15.84 -36.26
CA THR A 232 -17.95 14.92 -36.76
C THR A 232 -18.24 13.62 -35.99
N SER A 233 -18.67 12.62 -36.72
CA SER A 233 -18.98 11.28 -36.17
C SER A 233 -17.94 10.94 -35.12
N LEU A 234 -18.37 10.41 -33.98
CA LEU A 234 -17.48 9.73 -33.02
C LEU A 234 -16.73 8.66 -33.82
N THR A 235 -15.65 9.05 -34.48
CA THR A 235 -15.01 8.28 -35.57
C THR A 235 -14.52 6.93 -35.08
N LEU A 236 -14.12 6.83 -33.81
CA LEU A 236 -13.79 5.54 -33.19
C LEU A 236 -15.03 4.69 -32.94
N LEU A 237 -16.14 5.28 -32.53
CA LEU A 237 -17.40 4.58 -32.28
C LEU A 237 -18.21 4.32 -33.55
N SER A 238 -17.88 4.93 -34.69
CA SER A 238 -18.46 4.65 -35.98
C SER A 238 -17.74 3.53 -36.76
N ASN A 239 -16.56 3.12 -36.32
CA ASN A 239 -15.83 2.02 -36.94
C ASN A 239 -16.47 0.67 -36.54
N THR A 240 -16.94 -0.08 -37.56
CA THR A 240 -17.65 -1.35 -37.37
C THR A 240 -16.83 -2.37 -36.55
N ALA A 241 -15.51 -2.41 -36.70
CA ALA A 241 -14.64 -3.30 -35.97
C ALA A 241 -14.55 -2.94 -34.46
N VAL A 242 -14.43 -1.65 -34.15
CA VAL A 242 -14.44 -1.16 -32.75
C VAL A 242 -15.81 -1.40 -32.12
N TYR A 243 -16.87 -1.20 -32.87
CA TYR A 243 -18.25 -1.44 -32.48
C TYR A 243 -18.48 -2.89 -31.99
N MET A 244 -18.00 -3.88 -32.75
CA MET A 244 -18.15 -5.29 -32.35
C MET A 244 -17.32 -5.68 -31.16
N VAL A 245 -16.12 -5.15 -31.00
CA VAL A 245 -15.15 -5.55 -29.96
C VAL A 245 -15.34 -4.80 -28.63
N PHE A 246 -15.84 -3.55 -28.69
CA PHE A 246 -15.87 -2.66 -27.53
C PHE A 246 -16.71 -3.16 -26.34
N PRO A 247 -17.93 -3.72 -26.52
CA PRO A 247 -18.70 -4.27 -25.40
C PRO A 247 -17.99 -5.42 -24.70
N TYR A 248 -17.33 -6.29 -25.48
CA TYR A 248 -16.53 -7.39 -24.93
C TYR A 248 -15.30 -6.88 -24.20
N TYR A 249 -14.62 -5.87 -24.72
CA TYR A 249 -13.51 -5.19 -24.04
C TYR A 249 -13.95 -4.62 -22.69
N LEU A 250 -15.06 -3.89 -22.64
CA LEU A 250 -15.60 -3.36 -21.37
C LEU A 250 -15.97 -4.47 -20.40
N PHE A 251 -16.57 -5.56 -20.89
CA PHE A 251 -16.91 -6.72 -20.06
C PHE A 251 -15.66 -7.38 -19.48
N PHE A 252 -14.65 -7.64 -20.30
CA PHE A 252 -13.39 -8.23 -19.84
C PHE A 252 -12.63 -7.29 -18.90
N ALA A 253 -12.58 -5.99 -19.17
CA ALA A 253 -11.97 -5.01 -18.28
C ALA A 253 -12.66 -4.98 -16.91
N ALA A 254 -14.00 -5.05 -16.89
CA ALA A 254 -14.78 -5.13 -15.65
C ALA A 254 -14.52 -6.43 -14.89
N LEU A 255 -14.46 -7.55 -15.58
CA LEU A 255 -14.19 -8.86 -14.98
C LEU A 255 -12.78 -8.93 -14.38
N LEU A 256 -11.78 -8.45 -15.10
CA LEU A 256 -10.41 -8.39 -14.62
C LEU A 256 -10.25 -7.44 -13.42
N MET A 257 -10.94 -6.30 -13.45
CA MET A 257 -10.95 -5.36 -12.31
C MET A 257 -11.63 -6.00 -11.10
N GLY A 258 -12.78 -6.66 -11.28
CA GLY A 258 -13.45 -7.41 -10.23
C GLY A 258 -12.57 -8.50 -9.63
N ALA A 259 -11.89 -9.28 -10.49
CA ALA A 259 -10.95 -10.32 -10.06
C ALA A 259 -9.77 -9.74 -9.27
N SER A 260 -9.20 -8.62 -9.70
CA SER A 260 -8.12 -7.90 -8.99
C SER A 260 -8.57 -7.49 -7.58
N ILE A 261 -9.78 -6.96 -7.43
CA ILE A 261 -10.35 -6.53 -6.15
C ILE A 261 -10.61 -7.72 -5.23
N ILE A 262 -11.20 -8.79 -5.77
CA ILE A 262 -11.44 -10.03 -5.01
C ILE A 262 -10.10 -10.61 -4.52
N MET A 263 -9.09 -10.64 -5.37
CA MET A 263 -7.74 -11.08 -5.01
C MET A 263 -7.15 -10.21 -3.89
N LEU A 264 -7.29 -8.88 -3.97
CA LEU A 264 -6.87 -7.95 -2.90
C LEU A 264 -7.61 -8.22 -1.59
N ALA A 265 -8.91 -8.43 -1.64
CA ALA A 265 -9.72 -8.74 -0.46
C ALA A 265 -9.31 -10.08 0.17
N ILE A 266 -9.06 -11.12 -0.63
CA ILE A 266 -8.59 -12.43 -0.16
C ILE A 266 -7.21 -12.32 0.50
N VAL A 267 -6.26 -11.62 -0.15
CA VAL A 267 -4.90 -11.41 0.39
C VAL A 267 -4.95 -10.62 1.68
N SER A 268 -5.72 -9.53 1.72
CA SER A 268 -5.91 -8.71 2.93
C SER A 268 -6.50 -9.53 4.09
N ARG A 269 -7.55 -10.34 3.82
CA ARG A 269 -8.14 -11.23 4.83
C ARG A 269 -7.16 -12.30 5.30
N LYS A 270 -6.38 -12.89 4.39
CA LYS A 270 -5.39 -13.93 4.75
C LYS A 270 -4.28 -13.39 5.63
N ILE A 271 -3.84 -12.13 5.40
CA ILE A 271 -2.87 -11.43 6.24
C ILE A 271 -3.48 -11.15 7.61
N ASN A 272 -4.67 -10.55 7.66
CA ASN A 272 -5.33 -10.21 8.92
C ASN A 272 -5.68 -11.46 9.74
N ASN A 273 -6.10 -12.55 9.10
CA ASN A 273 -6.43 -13.81 9.81
C ASN A 273 -5.19 -14.50 10.37
N LYS A 274 -4.05 -14.49 9.66
CA LYS A 274 -2.79 -15.01 10.21
C LYS A 274 -2.32 -14.19 11.41
N ASP A 275 -2.37 -12.87 11.32
CA ASP A 275 -2.04 -11.98 12.42
C ASP A 275 -2.98 -12.18 13.62
N PHE A 276 -4.27 -12.37 13.38
CA PHE A 276 -5.28 -12.59 14.43
C PHE A 276 -5.15 -13.96 15.13
N THR A 277 -4.97 -15.04 14.36
CA THR A 277 -4.77 -16.39 14.94
C THR A 277 -3.48 -16.45 15.73
N MET A 278 -2.40 -15.89 15.22
CA MET A 278 -1.12 -15.85 15.91
C MET A 278 -1.19 -15.01 17.20
N SER A 279 -1.83 -13.82 17.14
CA SER A 279 -2.06 -13.00 18.33
C SER A 279 -2.87 -13.78 19.39
N ARG A 280 -3.92 -14.46 18.99
CA ARG A 280 -4.78 -15.26 19.89
C ARG A 280 -4.04 -16.45 20.53
N GLN A 281 -3.21 -17.15 19.76
CA GLN A 281 -2.38 -18.25 20.28
C GLN A 281 -1.37 -17.74 21.30
N ILE A 282 -0.72 -16.62 21.01
CA ILE A 282 0.22 -15.98 21.92
C ILE A 282 -0.48 -15.47 23.19
N ASP A 283 -1.67 -14.86 23.07
CA ASP A 283 -2.43 -14.35 24.20
C ASP A 283 -2.94 -15.49 25.11
N ALA A 284 -3.43 -16.59 24.54
CA ALA A 284 -3.85 -17.78 25.28
C ALA A 284 -2.65 -18.43 26.01
N SER A 285 -1.53 -18.59 25.32
CA SER A 285 -0.30 -19.13 25.88
C SER A 285 0.28 -18.22 26.99
N ASN A 286 0.11 -16.91 26.88
CA ASN A 286 0.57 -15.94 27.86
C ASN A 286 -0.17 -16.03 29.20
N THR A 287 -1.48 -16.25 29.20
CA THR A 287 -2.26 -16.40 30.43
C THR A 287 -1.78 -17.63 31.19
N THR A 288 -1.58 -18.74 30.47
CA THR A 288 -1.02 -19.97 31.04
C THR A 288 0.41 -19.78 31.53
N SER A 289 1.26 -19.13 30.75
CA SER A 289 2.65 -18.84 31.12
C SER A 289 2.77 -17.94 32.34
N LYS A 290 1.90 -16.91 32.44
CA LYS A 290 1.87 -16.02 33.61
C LYS A 290 1.56 -16.76 34.90
N THR A 291 0.54 -17.61 34.87
CA THR A 291 0.14 -18.42 36.04
C THR A 291 1.21 -19.44 36.37
N PHE A 292 1.80 -20.08 35.37
CA PHE A 292 2.91 -21.02 35.54
C PHE A 292 4.16 -20.35 36.12
N CYS A 293 4.59 -19.23 35.60
CA CYS A 293 5.74 -18.48 36.12
C CYS A 293 5.51 -18.03 37.56
N HIS A 294 4.32 -17.59 37.91
CA HIS A 294 3.98 -17.20 39.27
C HIS A 294 4.06 -18.38 40.23
N TYR A 295 3.50 -19.54 39.85
CA TYR A 295 3.58 -20.77 40.63
C TYR A 295 5.03 -21.22 40.80
N MET A 296 5.79 -21.34 39.71
CA MET A 296 7.22 -21.77 39.78
C MET A 296 8.11 -20.83 40.58
N LYS A 297 7.85 -19.52 40.55
CA LYS A 297 8.58 -18.57 41.41
C LYS A 297 8.31 -18.83 42.89
N ASN A 298 7.07 -19.11 43.27
CA ASN A 298 6.70 -19.40 44.63
C ASN A 298 7.36 -20.71 45.11
N GLU A 299 7.38 -21.75 44.28
CA GLU A 299 8.05 -23.02 44.57
C GLU A 299 9.57 -22.84 44.75
N LEU A 300 10.22 -22.06 43.89
CA LEU A 300 11.65 -21.78 44.01
C LEU A 300 11.96 -20.99 45.27
N LEU A 301 11.12 -20.05 45.70
CA LEU A 301 11.28 -19.33 46.94
C LEU A 301 11.09 -20.26 48.16
N ALA A 302 10.13 -21.20 48.11
CA ALA A 302 9.96 -22.19 49.14
C ALA A 302 11.18 -23.12 49.26
N LEU A 303 11.67 -23.64 48.13
CA LEU A 303 12.90 -24.43 48.07
C LEU A 303 14.15 -23.69 48.64
N GLN A 304 14.27 -22.40 48.30
CA GLN A 304 15.37 -21.58 48.85
C GLN A 304 15.26 -21.44 50.37
N ALA A 305 14.03 -21.24 50.89
CA ALA A 305 13.81 -21.17 52.34
C ALA A 305 14.08 -22.49 53.02
N GLU A 306 13.70 -23.63 52.45
CA GLU A 306 14.01 -24.96 52.97
C GLU A 306 15.52 -25.22 52.97
N ILE A 307 16.25 -24.88 51.92
CA ILE A 307 17.71 -25.02 51.83
C ILE A 307 18.41 -24.18 52.93
N GLN A 308 17.89 -22.99 53.24
CA GLN A 308 18.44 -22.12 54.30
C GLN A 308 18.21 -22.67 55.72
N MET A 309 17.21 -23.52 55.90
CA MET A 309 16.90 -24.16 57.21
C MET A 309 17.67 -25.48 57.41
N LEU A 310 18.38 -25.99 56.41
CA LEU A 310 19.15 -27.22 56.54
C LEU A 310 20.43 -26.99 57.36
N GLU A 311 20.65 -27.79 58.42
CA GLU A 311 21.93 -27.90 59.05
C GLU A 311 22.87 -28.70 58.13
N VAL A 312 23.83 -28.01 57.54
CA VAL A 312 24.73 -28.60 56.53
C VAL A 312 26.12 -28.87 57.17
N ALA A 313 26.55 -30.10 57.03
CA ALA A 313 27.94 -30.49 57.47
C ALA A 313 28.96 -29.69 56.62
N PRO A 314 30.10 -29.30 57.18
CA PRO A 314 31.11 -28.47 56.50
C PRO A 314 31.56 -29.00 55.14
N GLU A 315 31.60 -30.30 54.97
CA GLU A 315 31.97 -31.01 53.72
C GLU A 315 30.95 -30.75 52.55
N ASN A 316 29.69 -30.48 52.88
CA ASN A 316 28.59 -30.30 51.84
C ASN A 316 28.23 -28.82 51.62
N GLN A 317 28.88 -27.87 52.24
CA GLN A 317 28.59 -26.44 52.11
C GLN A 317 28.77 -25.93 50.68
N SER A 318 29.75 -26.43 49.92
CA SER A 318 29.95 -26.05 48.52
C SER A 318 28.83 -26.52 47.60
N GLU A 319 28.29 -27.72 47.87
CA GLU A 319 27.15 -28.27 47.06
C GLU A 319 25.86 -27.50 47.32
N VAL A 320 25.61 -27.17 48.60
CA VAL A 320 24.42 -26.37 48.98
C VAL A 320 24.53 -24.95 48.42
N ALA A 321 25.70 -24.31 48.44
CA ALA A 321 25.92 -23.02 47.80
C ALA A 321 25.66 -23.08 46.30
N HIS A 322 26.12 -24.13 45.63
CA HIS A 322 25.88 -24.34 44.20
C HIS A 322 24.37 -24.54 43.87
N ILE A 323 23.63 -25.30 44.68
CA ILE A 323 22.18 -25.50 44.53
C ILE A 323 21.44 -24.17 44.72
N THR A 324 21.83 -23.39 45.76
CA THR A 324 21.23 -22.08 46.04
C THR A 324 21.44 -21.11 44.89
N GLU A 325 22.62 -21.08 44.30
CA GLU A 325 22.94 -20.26 43.13
C GLU A 325 22.12 -20.68 41.92
N ARG A 326 21.96 -21.97 41.67
CA ARG A 326 21.11 -22.49 40.61
C ARG A 326 19.65 -22.09 40.78
N CYS A 327 19.10 -22.18 42.00
CA CYS A 327 17.74 -21.75 42.31
C CYS A 327 17.57 -20.25 42.07
N LYS A 328 18.53 -19.43 42.46
CA LYS A 328 18.55 -17.98 42.21
C LYS A 328 18.58 -17.67 40.73
N ASN A 329 19.42 -18.33 39.97
CA ASN A 329 19.51 -18.17 38.52
C ASN A 329 18.19 -18.55 37.81
N LEU A 330 17.52 -19.62 38.26
CA LEU A 330 16.19 -20.01 37.76
C LEU A 330 15.12 -18.98 38.10
N TYR A 331 15.16 -18.45 39.37
CA TYR A 331 14.21 -17.41 39.78
C TYR A 331 14.36 -16.14 38.93
N ASP A 332 15.59 -15.67 38.72
CA ASP A 332 15.88 -14.48 37.92
C ASP A 332 15.41 -14.65 36.44
N ARG A 333 15.63 -15.83 35.88
CA ARG A 333 15.13 -16.18 34.54
C ARG A 333 13.60 -16.19 34.48
N LEU A 334 12.91 -16.75 35.46
CA LEU A 334 11.45 -16.74 35.56
C LEU A 334 10.91 -15.31 35.78
N ASP A 335 11.64 -14.46 36.48
CA ASP A 335 11.27 -13.06 36.69
C ASP A 335 11.31 -12.27 35.38
N ILE A 336 12.32 -12.49 34.55
CA ILE A 336 12.39 -11.93 33.20
C ILE A 336 11.17 -12.34 32.38
N ILE A 337 10.79 -13.63 32.42
CA ILE A 337 9.58 -14.13 31.71
C ILE A 337 8.32 -13.47 32.25
N HIS A 338 8.17 -13.42 33.58
CA HIS A 338 7.01 -12.82 34.23
C HIS A 338 6.87 -11.31 33.91
N ARG A 339 7.99 -10.58 33.93
CA ARG A 339 7.99 -9.16 33.53
C ARG A 339 7.65 -8.98 32.05
N SER A 340 8.11 -9.88 31.21
CA SER A 340 7.77 -9.86 29.76
C SER A 340 6.31 -10.14 29.47
N THR A 341 5.58 -10.81 30.39
CA THR A 341 4.14 -11.07 30.28
C THR A 341 3.27 -9.92 30.80
N LYS A 342 3.81 -8.97 31.58
CA LYS A 342 3.08 -7.76 31.96
C LYS A 342 3.04 -6.81 30.78
N THR A 343 1.84 -6.41 30.39
CA THR A 343 1.58 -5.28 29.46
C THR A 343 1.96 -3.98 30.18
N SER A 344 3.23 -3.62 30.17
CA SER A 344 3.65 -2.30 30.63
C SER A 344 3.12 -1.27 29.63
N LYS A 345 2.60 -0.13 30.12
CA LYS A 345 2.26 1.00 29.25
C LYS A 345 3.56 1.42 28.56
N LEU A 346 3.56 1.38 27.21
CA LEU A 346 4.70 1.87 26.44
C LEU A 346 4.83 3.38 26.58
N THR A 347 6.04 3.85 26.79
CA THR A 347 6.38 5.27 26.73
C THR A 347 6.89 5.57 25.32
N LEU A 348 5.96 5.97 24.43
CA LEU A 348 6.30 6.24 23.04
C LEU A 348 6.95 7.61 22.92
N GLU A 349 8.13 7.66 22.30
CA GLU A 349 8.88 8.88 22.02
C GLU A 349 9.40 8.89 20.57
N SER A 350 9.61 10.10 20.04
CA SER A 350 10.13 10.28 18.68
C SER A 350 11.56 9.80 18.63
N THR A 351 11.83 8.73 17.88
CA THR A 351 13.10 8.03 17.88
C THR A 351 13.66 7.90 16.48
N ASN A 352 14.94 8.25 16.31
CA ASN A 352 15.71 7.97 15.11
C ASN A 352 16.19 6.52 15.14
N LEU A 353 15.58 5.66 14.30
CA LEU A 353 15.93 4.22 14.28
C LEU A 353 17.37 3.95 13.81
N GLU A 354 17.91 4.76 12.90
CA GLU A 354 19.28 4.58 12.42
C GLU A 354 20.29 4.81 13.55
N ALA A 355 20.13 5.90 14.28
CA ALA A 355 20.97 6.22 15.45
C ALA A 355 20.83 5.16 16.56
N LEU A 356 19.61 4.67 16.79
CA LEU A 356 19.35 3.62 17.78
C LEU A 356 20.05 2.31 17.40
N LEU A 357 20.00 1.89 16.15
CA LEU A 357 20.68 0.68 15.67
C LEU A 357 22.20 0.81 15.73
N GLN A 358 22.76 1.98 15.39
CA GLN A 358 24.19 2.25 15.51
C GLN A 358 24.65 2.10 16.97
N LYS A 359 23.97 2.78 17.89
CA LYS A 359 24.28 2.71 19.33
C LYS A 359 24.17 1.28 19.89
N MET A 360 23.15 0.52 19.45
CA MET A 360 22.96 -0.87 19.84
C MET A 360 24.09 -1.76 19.31
N THR A 361 24.46 -1.63 18.04
CA THR A 361 25.57 -2.42 17.45
C THR A 361 26.91 -2.10 18.08
N GLU A 362 27.16 -0.85 18.49
CA GLU A 362 28.35 -0.46 19.26
C GLU A 362 28.39 -1.13 20.64
N ARG A 363 27.27 -1.19 21.38
CA ARG A 363 27.18 -1.89 22.66
C ARG A 363 27.41 -3.40 22.56
N MET A 364 27.00 -4.00 21.45
CA MET A 364 27.17 -5.42 21.15
C MET A 364 28.46 -5.73 20.39
N ALA A 365 29.43 -4.80 20.34
CA ALA A 365 30.66 -4.98 19.57
C ALA A 365 31.49 -6.20 19.99
N SER A 366 31.45 -6.59 21.26
CA SER A 366 32.09 -7.82 21.76
C SER A 366 31.49 -9.08 21.14
N ASP A 367 30.19 -9.14 21.06
CA ASP A 367 29.43 -10.30 20.58
C ASP A 367 29.43 -10.37 19.03
N LEU A 368 29.57 -9.22 18.38
CA LEU A 368 29.60 -9.05 16.95
C LEU A 368 31.00 -9.07 16.33
N LYS A 369 32.08 -9.24 17.14
CA LYS A 369 33.48 -9.18 16.69
C LYS A 369 33.82 -10.11 15.50
N ASP A 370 33.12 -11.25 15.43
CA ASP A 370 33.32 -12.27 14.40
C ASP A 370 32.28 -12.16 13.26
N CYS A 371 31.48 -11.10 13.24
CA CYS A 371 30.45 -10.87 12.23
C CYS A 371 30.70 -9.55 11.48
N LYS A 372 30.52 -9.55 10.15
CA LYS A 372 30.50 -8.33 9.37
C LYS A 372 29.12 -7.68 9.45
N VAL A 373 29.03 -6.58 10.19
CA VAL A 373 27.79 -5.81 10.34
C VAL A 373 27.70 -4.71 9.30
N SER A 374 26.53 -4.53 8.70
CA SER A 374 26.26 -3.41 7.80
C SER A 374 24.86 -2.84 8.03
N ILE A 375 24.78 -1.52 8.17
CA ILE A 375 23.52 -0.78 8.26
C ILE A 375 23.34 -0.02 6.93
N ARG A 376 22.25 -0.28 6.24
CA ARG A 376 21.92 0.33 4.94
C ARG A 376 20.63 1.09 5.06
N THR A 377 20.63 2.35 4.67
CA THR A 377 19.44 3.21 4.63
C THR A 377 19.08 3.53 3.18
N ALA A 378 17.82 3.37 2.83
CA ALA A 378 17.32 3.74 1.51
C ALA A 378 16.51 5.04 1.63
N GLY A 379 17.19 6.16 1.39
CA GLY A 379 16.65 7.51 1.51
C GLY A 379 16.60 8.00 2.96
N GLN A 380 15.97 9.14 3.17
CA GLN A 380 15.84 9.74 4.51
C GLN A 380 14.76 8.98 5.30
N ILE A 381 15.10 8.44 6.45
CA ILE A 381 14.19 7.72 7.33
C ILE A 381 13.59 8.72 8.34
N PRO A 382 12.27 8.92 8.36
CA PRO A 382 11.63 9.76 9.37
C PRO A 382 11.72 9.11 10.75
N GLU A 383 11.68 9.91 11.79
CA GLU A 383 11.54 9.44 13.15
C GLU A 383 10.24 8.67 13.36
N VAL A 384 10.25 7.70 14.25
CA VAL A 384 9.11 6.86 14.61
C VAL A 384 8.78 7.01 16.08
N MET A 385 7.49 6.89 16.42
CA MET A 385 7.04 6.85 17.80
C MET A 385 7.19 5.43 18.33
N VAL A 386 8.22 5.20 19.10
CA VAL A 386 8.52 3.91 19.75
C VAL A 386 9.01 4.11 21.19
N ASP A 387 8.82 3.10 22.01
CA ASP A 387 9.53 2.97 23.26
C ASP A 387 10.91 2.41 22.95
N ALA A 388 11.93 3.27 23.02
CA ALA A 388 13.29 2.96 22.59
C ALA A 388 13.86 1.72 23.30
N ASN A 389 13.59 1.57 24.62
CA ASN A 389 14.11 0.46 25.42
C ASN A 389 13.49 -0.88 25.01
N TYR A 390 12.16 -0.92 24.87
CA TYR A 390 11.47 -2.14 24.42
C TYR A 390 11.80 -2.48 22.98
N PHE A 391 11.92 -1.48 22.11
CA PHE A 391 12.28 -1.71 20.72
C PHE A 391 13.72 -2.22 20.59
N GLU A 392 14.68 -1.64 21.34
CA GLU A 392 16.07 -2.12 21.41
C GLU A 392 16.10 -3.58 21.87
N GLN A 393 15.32 -3.94 22.89
CA GLN A 393 15.20 -5.31 23.37
C GLN A 393 14.68 -6.28 22.30
N ALA A 394 13.67 -5.86 21.51
CA ALA A 394 13.15 -6.68 20.43
C ALA A 394 14.19 -6.92 19.34
N VAL A 395 14.96 -5.89 18.97
CA VAL A 395 16.04 -6.00 17.98
C VAL A 395 17.20 -6.84 18.53
N HIS A 396 17.58 -6.63 19.80
CA HIS A 396 18.61 -7.40 20.47
C HIS A 396 18.31 -8.91 20.44
N ASN A 397 17.08 -9.32 20.74
CA ASN A 397 16.68 -10.73 20.67
C ASN A 397 16.84 -11.32 19.26
N ILE A 398 16.55 -10.56 18.22
CA ILE A 398 16.75 -11.03 16.83
C ILE A 398 18.24 -11.16 16.52
N VAL A 399 19.04 -10.18 16.94
CA VAL A 399 20.49 -10.16 16.70
C VAL A 399 21.19 -11.31 17.43
N THR A 400 20.84 -11.57 18.67
CA THR A 400 21.38 -12.71 19.44
C THR A 400 21.06 -14.03 18.76
N ASN A 401 19.80 -14.23 18.34
CA ASN A 401 19.42 -15.43 17.58
C ASN A 401 20.20 -15.57 16.27
N ALA A 402 20.50 -14.46 15.58
CA ALA A 402 21.29 -14.48 14.35
C ALA A 402 22.77 -14.86 14.65
N ILE A 403 23.35 -14.33 15.71
CA ILE A 403 24.73 -14.69 16.16
C ILE A 403 24.80 -16.18 16.46
N ASP A 404 23.86 -16.69 17.28
CA ASP A 404 23.80 -18.10 17.66
C ASP A 404 23.63 -19.00 16.45
N ALA A 405 22.78 -18.63 15.52
CA ALA A 405 22.60 -19.39 14.28
C ALA A 405 23.86 -19.39 13.41
N MET A 406 24.68 -18.34 13.45
CA MET A 406 25.92 -18.25 12.68
C MET A 406 27.13 -18.87 13.39
N ASN A 407 27.02 -19.38 14.61
CA ASN A 407 28.18 -19.96 15.35
C ASN A 407 28.89 -21.08 14.58
N ASN A 408 28.16 -21.86 13.80
CA ASN A 408 28.68 -22.94 12.96
C ASN A 408 29.03 -22.51 11.53
N VAL A 409 28.92 -21.22 11.20
CA VAL A 409 29.28 -20.67 9.87
C VAL A 409 30.73 -20.14 9.95
N PRO A 410 31.57 -20.32 8.91
CA PRO A 410 32.90 -19.73 8.85
C PRO A 410 32.86 -18.20 9.05
N LYS A 411 33.80 -17.63 9.84
CA LYS A 411 33.78 -16.21 10.21
C LYS A 411 33.70 -15.26 9.02
N GLU A 412 34.35 -15.58 7.91
CA GLU A 412 34.39 -14.79 6.67
C GLU A 412 33.02 -14.68 5.99
N ARG A 413 32.11 -15.63 6.31
CA ARG A 413 30.76 -15.71 5.74
C ARG A 413 29.68 -15.20 6.71
N ARG A 414 30.04 -14.78 7.94
CA ARG A 414 29.08 -14.27 8.92
C ARG A 414 28.75 -12.81 8.62
N HIS A 415 27.59 -12.56 8.07
CA HIS A 415 27.11 -11.22 7.78
C HIS A 415 25.78 -10.96 8.48
N LEU A 416 25.69 -9.81 9.13
CA LEU A 416 24.46 -9.28 9.71
C LEU A 416 24.14 -7.95 9.01
N ILE A 417 23.03 -7.89 8.32
CA ILE A 417 22.66 -6.74 7.48
C ILE A 417 21.35 -6.14 7.99
N PHE A 418 21.42 -4.88 8.43
CA PHE A 418 20.25 -4.08 8.73
C PHE A 418 19.91 -3.24 7.51
N THR A 419 18.64 -3.26 7.10
CA THR A 419 18.16 -2.41 5.99
C THR A 419 16.95 -1.63 6.46
N LEU A 420 17.08 -0.29 6.49
CA LEU A 420 16.01 0.64 6.81
C LEU A 420 15.43 1.24 5.53
N ARG A 421 14.11 1.21 5.44
CA ARG A 421 13.36 1.88 4.35
C ARG A 421 12.08 2.45 4.91
N ALA A 422 11.72 3.62 4.44
CA ALA A 422 10.39 4.10 4.67
C ALA A 422 9.52 3.73 3.48
N ILE A 423 8.36 3.14 3.66
CA ILE A 423 7.42 2.67 2.65
C ILE A 423 6.05 3.21 3.04
N ASP A 424 5.62 4.24 2.34
CA ASP A 424 4.31 4.85 2.54
C ASP A 424 4.04 5.25 4.03
N HIS A 425 3.11 4.60 4.71
CA HIS A 425 2.82 4.82 6.15
C HIS A 425 3.62 3.91 7.09
N TRP A 426 4.62 3.22 6.59
CA TRP A 426 5.43 2.28 7.35
C TRP A 426 6.92 2.60 7.27
N ILE A 427 7.64 2.41 8.37
CA ILE A 427 9.08 2.28 8.37
C ILE A 427 9.40 0.79 8.44
N ALA A 428 10.14 0.29 7.47
CA ALA A 428 10.54 -1.11 7.39
C ALA A 428 11.99 -1.27 7.82
N LEU A 429 12.22 -2.08 8.85
CA LEU A 429 13.52 -2.57 9.26
C LEU A 429 13.61 -4.04 8.88
N SER A 430 14.59 -4.40 8.05
CA SER A 430 14.94 -5.79 7.76
C SER A 430 16.27 -6.13 8.42
N ILE A 431 16.34 -7.25 9.12
CA ILE A 431 17.54 -7.79 9.77
C ILE A 431 17.80 -9.15 9.12
N THR A 432 18.90 -9.25 8.40
CA THR A 432 19.27 -10.44 7.61
C THR A 432 20.56 -11.03 8.13
N ASP A 433 20.55 -12.32 8.43
CA ASP A 433 21.73 -13.13 8.76
C ASP A 433 22.08 -14.07 7.60
N THR A 434 23.32 -14.57 7.62
CA THR A 434 23.83 -15.60 6.70
C THR A 434 23.99 -16.96 7.38
N GLY A 435 23.18 -17.24 8.39
CA GLY A 435 23.14 -18.49 9.10
C GLY A 435 22.59 -19.66 8.26
N PRO A 436 22.40 -20.84 8.87
CA PRO A 436 21.90 -22.03 8.19
C PRO A 436 20.43 -21.92 7.77
N GLY A 437 19.72 -20.87 8.19
CA GLY A 437 18.29 -20.72 7.95
C GLY A 437 17.43 -21.60 8.85
N ILE A 438 16.11 -21.51 8.65
CA ILE A 438 15.09 -22.21 9.44
C ILE A 438 14.32 -23.15 8.52
N THR A 439 14.12 -24.40 8.98
CA THR A 439 13.35 -25.42 8.24
C THR A 439 11.91 -24.97 8.04
N GLN A 440 11.29 -25.37 6.95
CA GLN A 440 9.89 -25.05 6.63
C GLN A 440 8.91 -25.58 7.70
N LYS A 441 9.29 -26.67 8.40
CA LYS A 441 8.52 -27.25 9.51
C LYS A 441 8.51 -26.34 10.73
N ASN A 442 9.63 -25.73 11.05
CA ASN A 442 9.81 -24.90 12.26
C ASN A 442 9.33 -23.45 12.04
N LEU A 443 9.38 -22.95 10.82
CA LEU A 443 9.08 -21.56 10.48
C LEU A 443 7.70 -21.05 11.00
N PRO A 444 6.60 -21.83 11.00
CA PRO A 444 5.32 -21.42 11.58
C PRO A 444 5.35 -21.25 13.10
N HIS A 445 6.29 -21.90 13.79
CA HIS A 445 6.33 -22.04 15.25
C HIS A 445 7.35 -21.15 15.94
N ILE A 446 8.20 -20.41 15.21
CA ILE A 446 9.32 -19.65 15.80
C ILE A 446 8.88 -18.53 16.76
N PHE A 447 7.62 -18.09 16.69
CA PHE A 447 7.05 -17.12 17.61
C PHE A 447 6.21 -17.75 18.71
N ASP A 448 6.03 -19.09 18.68
CA ASP A 448 5.29 -19.79 19.74
C ASP A 448 6.12 -19.75 21.03
N PRO A 449 5.48 -19.50 22.20
CA PRO A 449 6.17 -19.52 23.49
C PRO A 449 6.82 -20.88 23.74
N PHE A 450 8.03 -20.86 24.28
CA PHE A 450 8.85 -22.03 24.62
C PHE A 450 9.27 -22.87 23.40
N PHE A 451 9.07 -22.41 22.19
CA PHE A 451 9.59 -23.07 21.01
C PHE A 451 11.08 -22.77 20.84
N SER A 452 11.92 -23.80 20.86
CA SER A 452 13.35 -23.73 20.59
C SER A 452 13.77 -24.95 19.79
N SER A 453 14.62 -24.75 18.78
CA SER A 453 15.32 -25.84 18.06
C SER A 453 16.62 -26.24 18.75
N GLN A 454 17.05 -25.50 19.77
CA GLN A 454 18.24 -25.76 20.56
C GLN A 454 17.87 -26.32 21.97
N PRO A 455 18.83 -26.95 22.69
CA PRO A 455 18.57 -27.49 24.02
C PRO A 455 18.00 -26.43 24.98
N ILE A 456 16.95 -26.77 25.72
CA ILE A 456 16.25 -25.89 26.67
C ILE A 456 17.19 -25.27 27.73
N ALA A 457 18.32 -25.94 28.03
CA ALA A 457 19.28 -25.45 28.99
C ALA A 457 19.92 -24.09 28.61
N GLU A 458 20.01 -23.79 27.31
CA GLU A 458 20.64 -22.57 26.82
C GLU A 458 19.59 -21.51 26.34
N HIS A 459 18.50 -21.96 25.72
CA HIS A 459 17.51 -21.08 25.13
C HIS A 459 16.05 -21.51 25.41
N TRP A 460 15.34 -20.71 26.18
CA TRP A 460 13.96 -21.00 26.63
C TRP A 460 12.86 -20.75 25.57
N GLY A 461 13.23 -20.36 24.37
CA GLY A 461 12.25 -20.12 23.29
C GLY A 461 11.30 -18.94 23.52
N ILE A 462 11.68 -17.93 24.30
CA ILE A 462 10.81 -16.79 24.68
C ILE A 462 11.20 -15.50 23.94
N GLY A 463 12.44 -15.38 23.50
CA GLY A 463 12.97 -14.15 22.89
C GLY A 463 12.15 -13.68 21.68
N LEU A 464 11.86 -14.55 20.74
CA LEU A 464 11.07 -14.20 19.54
C LEU A 464 9.59 -13.94 19.85
N THR A 465 9.02 -14.68 20.82
CA THR A 465 7.65 -14.41 21.30
C THR A 465 7.57 -13.00 21.89
N MET A 466 8.55 -12.61 22.70
CA MET A 466 8.64 -11.27 23.27
C MET A 466 8.83 -10.20 22.18
N THR A 467 9.71 -10.46 21.22
CA THR A 467 9.90 -9.60 20.05
C THR A 467 8.58 -9.36 19.31
N TYR A 468 7.82 -10.42 19.03
CA TYR A 468 6.51 -10.31 18.39
C TYR A 468 5.56 -9.41 19.19
N ARG A 469 5.48 -9.58 20.51
CA ARG A 469 4.62 -8.78 21.40
C ARG A 469 5.04 -7.31 21.43
N ILE A 470 6.31 -7.03 21.58
CA ILE A 470 6.84 -5.65 21.56
C ILE A 470 6.46 -4.96 20.26
N ILE A 471 6.69 -5.61 19.13
CA ILE A 471 6.36 -5.04 17.83
C ILE A 471 4.84 -4.81 17.68
N LYS A 472 4.01 -5.75 18.15
CA LYS A 472 2.54 -5.57 18.15
C LYS A 472 2.07 -4.45 19.07
N ALA A 473 2.67 -4.30 20.25
CA ALA A 473 2.36 -3.20 21.16
C ALA A 473 2.68 -1.83 20.55
N HIS A 474 3.67 -1.74 19.66
CA HIS A 474 3.98 -0.56 18.85
C HIS A 474 3.08 -0.40 17.61
N ASN A 475 1.96 -1.12 17.51
CA ASN A 475 1.11 -1.20 16.32
C ASN A 475 1.87 -1.63 15.05
N GLY A 476 3.00 -2.31 15.23
CA GLY A 476 3.86 -2.80 14.18
C GLY A 476 3.47 -4.19 13.69
N ARG A 477 4.20 -4.67 12.69
CA ARG A 477 4.13 -6.03 12.17
C ARG A 477 5.52 -6.61 12.06
N ILE A 478 5.67 -7.90 12.37
CA ILE A 478 6.89 -8.65 12.16
C ILE A 478 6.62 -9.86 11.28
N THR A 479 7.49 -10.12 10.33
CA THR A 479 7.46 -11.28 9.44
C THR A 479 8.85 -11.86 9.32
N VAL A 480 8.93 -13.14 8.95
CA VAL A 480 10.18 -13.86 8.75
C VAL A 480 10.19 -14.54 7.39
N GLU A 481 11.31 -14.47 6.71
CA GLU A 481 11.63 -15.24 5.53
C GLU A 481 12.92 -15.99 5.77
N SER A 482 12.90 -17.30 5.59
CA SER A 482 14.09 -18.13 5.76
C SER A 482 14.10 -19.25 4.72
N ARG A 483 15.30 -19.60 4.31
CA ARG A 483 15.56 -20.80 3.49
C ARG A 483 16.77 -21.51 4.05
N GLU A 484 16.67 -22.84 4.22
CA GLU A 484 17.78 -23.67 4.65
C GLU A 484 19.01 -23.44 3.76
N GLY A 485 20.16 -23.25 4.37
CA GLY A 485 21.43 -22.96 3.74
C GLY A 485 21.61 -21.53 3.21
N LYS A 486 20.60 -20.62 3.36
CA LYS A 486 20.67 -19.25 2.81
C LYS A 486 20.53 -18.14 3.85
N GLY A 487 20.25 -18.50 5.12
CA GLY A 487 20.05 -17.54 6.18
C GLY A 487 18.59 -17.17 6.45
N THR A 488 18.40 -16.19 7.34
CA THR A 488 17.08 -15.72 7.78
C THR A 488 16.99 -14.20 7.67
N THR A 489 15.81 -13.71 7.32
CA THR A 489 15.48 -12.28 7.29
C THR A 489 14.24 -12.03 8.13
N PHE A 490 14.40 -11.29 9.22
CA PHE A 490 13.28 -10.73 9.98
C PHE A 490 12.94 -9.34 9.43
N ARG A 491 11.65 -9.07 9.21
CA ARG A 491 11.16 -7.78 8.74
C ARG A 491 10.18 -7.20 9.74
N ILE A 492 10.50 -6.03 10.25
CA ILE A 492 9.69 -5.25 11.18
C ILE A 492 9.12 -4.06 10.43
N LEU A 493 7.82 -3.84 10.55
CA LEU A 493 7.11 -2.69 10.03
C LEU A 493 6.57 -1.88 11.19
N LEU A 494 6.96 -0.62 11.30
CA LEU A 494 6.46 0.33 12.30
C LEU A 494 5.64 1.42 11.61
N PRO A 495 4.53 1.88 12.21
CA PRO A 495 3.72 2.95 11.62
C PRO A 495 4.52 4.27 11.59
N ASN A 496 4.48 4.93 10.44
CA ASN A 496 5.06 6.26 10.25
C ASN A 496 4.05 7.32 10.67
N LEU A 497 4.06 7.71 11.94
CA LEU A 497 3.10 8.66 12.51
C LEU A 497 3.30 10.10 12.02
N ALA A 498 4.48 10.46 11.52
CA ALA A 498 4.71 11.77 10.90
C ALA A 498 3.79 12.04 9.68
N LYS A 499 3.16 10.99 9.13
CA LYS A 499 2.17 11.08 8.04
C LYS A 499 0.72 10.85 8.49
N LEU A 500 0.47 10.50 9.74
CA LEU A 500 -0.89 10.31 10.28
C LEU A 500 -1.49 11.59 10.88
N ILE A 501 -0.66 12.62 11.10
CA ILE A 501 -1.05 13.90 11.73
C ILE A 501 -1.27 15.01 10.67
N ILE A 502 -1.09 14.70 9.39
CA ILE A 502 -1.38 15.60 8.26
C ILE A 502 -2.52 14.99 7.43
#